data_20ced2ddefa8931afe84bc4e57834751
#
_entry.id   20ced2ddefa8931afe84bc4e57834751
#
_cell.length_a   1.000
_cell.length_b   1.000
_cell.length_c   1.000
_cell.angle_alpha   90.00
_cell.angle_beta   90.00
_cell.angle_gamma   90.00
#
_symmetry.space_group_name_H-M   'P 1'
#
loop_
_entity.id
_entity.type
_entity.pdbx_description
1 polymer ?
#
loop_
_entity_poly.entity_id
_entity_poly.type
_entity_poly.pdbx_seq_one_letter_code
_entity_poly.pdbx_strand_id
1 'polypeptide(L)'
;MSATGVFRRQWLGLAFTPISQQVNVHAPVAGVLGGLGLTFESDAFGAERRVQVGLGYAYHLPLGKGILSLGGRANLSQYSLDGTQLRTPEGAYDAGINHNDPILLVENEGGQVPAFDLGLYYRDATWDLGIGVNNLTESTVNLSTLSLTSFRTFTLNAGMNYELTYALDLQPQLLVRSDIVQTQVSLGLLLSYEEKYFGGASFRSFNGVNQDAVAIIAGWQLSDKVRLGYAYDIILSPFKEVSSGSHEILLSYNLNRQYVFSKPPNTIYHPRAF
;
A
#
# COMPACT_ATOMS: atom_id res chain seq x y z
N MET A 1 -8.10 18.22 -5.17
CA MET A 1 -7.02 17.83 -4.25
C MET A 1 -7.57 16.84 -3.26
N SER A 2 -6.89 15.75 -3.05
CA SER A 2 -7.27 14.70 -2.11
C SER A 2 -6.05 14.30 -1.28
N ALA A 3 -6.28 13.94 -0.03
CA ALA A 3 -5.29 13.39 0.87
C ALA A 3 -5.85 12.11 1.50
N THR A 4 -5.06 11.04 1.54
CA THR A 4 -5.45 9.78 2.17
C THR A 4 -4.33 9.30 3.08
N GLY A 5 -4.67 9.00 4.32
CA GLY A 5 -3.80 8.38 5.29
C GLY A 5 -4.25 6.96 5.59
N VAL A 6 -3.29 6.04 5.69
CA VAL A 6 -3.51 4.65 6.09
C VAL A 6 -2.55 4.32 7.22
N PHE A 7 -3.07 3.70 8.27
CA PHE A 7 -2.30 3.14 9.37
C PHE A 7 -2.67 1.67 9.52
N ARG A 8 -1.67 0.80 9.49
CA ARG A 8 -1.84 -0.65 9.63
C ARG A 8 -0.91 -1.20 10.69
N ARG A 9 -1.43 -2.02 11.57
CA ARG A 9 -0.66 -2.83 12.51
C ARG A 9 -1.00 -4.30 12.30
N GLN A 10 0.02 -5.06 11.93
CA GLN A 10 -0.11 -6.46 11.51
C GLN A 10 0.26 -7.40 12.65
N TRP A 11 -0.42 -8.54 12.77
CA TRP A 11 -0.09 -9.64 13.67
C TRP A 11 0.01 -9.23 15.14
N LEU A 12 -1.04 -8.60 15.65
CA LEU A 12 -1.11 -8.22 17.06
C LEU A 12 -0.91 -9.44 17.97
N GLY A 13 -0.16 -9.24 19.06
CA GLY A 13 0.21 -10.29 20.00
C GLY A 13 1.66 -10.76 19.86
N LEU A 14 2.30 -10.52 18.73
CA LEU A 14 3.73 -10.78 18.55
C LEU A 14 4.58 -9.60 19.08
N ALA A 15 5.78 -9.91 19.54
CA ALA A 15 6.79 -8.87 19.74
C ALA A 15 7.22 -8.32 18.36
N PHE A 16 7.46 -7.00 18.26
CA PHE A 16 7.91 -6.34 17.02
C PHE A 16 6.95 -6.52 15.83
N THR A 17 5.65 -6.33 16.08
CA THR A 17 4.62 -6.40 15.04
C THR A 17 4.90 -5.41 13.91
N PRO A 18 4.67 -5.81 12.62
CA PRO A 18 4.80 -4.87 11.51
C PRO A 18 3.84 -3.69 11.64
N ILE A 19 4.37 -2.49 11.44
CA ILE A 19 3.61 -1.24 11.41
C ILE A 19 3.86 -0.56 10.09
N SER A 20 2.79 -0.26 9.35
CA SER A 20 2.83 0.47 8.10
C SER A 20 2.01 1.76 8.23
N GLN A 21 2.59 2.85 7.77
CA GLN A 21 1.96 4.15 7.70
C GLN A 21 2.14 4.70 6.30
N GLN A 22 1.06 5.21 5.72
CA GLN A 22 1.10 5.80 4.41
C GLN A 22 0.26 7.07 4.36
N VAL A 23 0.80 8.10 3.71
CA VAL A 23 0.08 9.31 3.38
C VAL A 23 0.26 9.62 1.90
N ASN A 24 -0.85 9.80 1.20
CA ASN A 24 -0.87 10.18 -0.20
C ASN A 24 -1.63 11.49 -0.35
N VAL A 25 -1.03 12.43 -1.07
CA VAL A 25 -1.67 13.69 -1.44
C VAL A 25 -1.58 13.84 -2.95
N HIS A 26 -2.69 14.15 -3.60
CA HIS A 26 -2.68 14.41 -5.03
C HIS A 26 -3.57 15.58 -5.42
N ALA A 27 -3.16 16.27 -6.46
CA ALA A 27 -3.87 17.43 -6.98
C ALA A 27 -3.74 17.49 -8.50
N PRO A 28 -4.78 17.96 -9.20
CA PRO A 28 -4.69 18.27 -10.63
C PRO A 28 -3.76 19.47 -10.83
N VAL A 29 -3.06 19.47 -11.97
CA VAL A 29 -2.19 20.59 -12.37
C VAL A 29 -2.93 21.48 -13.35
N ALA A 30 -3.06 22.77 -13.03
CA ALA A 30 -3.69 23.71 -13.93
C ALA A 30 -2.85 23.91 -15.21
N GLY A 31 -3.52 23.87 -16.38
CA GLY A 31 -2.89 24.10 -17.68
C GLY A 31 -2.20 22.88 -18.30
N VAL A 32 -2.17 21.72 -17.61
CA VAL A 32 -1.62 20.45 -18.13
C VAL A 32 -2.64 19.35 -17.90
N LEU A 33 -2.78 18.43 -18.87
CA LEU A 33 -3.64 17.25 -18.72
C LEU A 33 -3.00 16.25 -17.76
N GLY A 34 -3.25 16.41 -16.46
CA GLY A 34 -2.65 15.49 -15.49
C GLY A 34 -2.73 15.95 -14.05
N GLY A 35 -2.02 15.24 -13.18
CA GLY A 35 -1.96 15.51 -11.76
C GLY A 35 -0.59 15.19 -11.15
N LEU A 36 -0.28 15.91 -10.06
CA LEU A 36 0.87 15.63 -9.20
C LEU A 36 0.43 14.84 -7.99
N GLY A 37 1.28 13.93 -7.54
CA GLY A 37 1.11 13.15 -6.32
C GLY A 37 2.36 13.20 -5.45
N LEU A 38 2.15 13.35 -4.15
CA LEU A 38 3.17 13.21 -3.12
C LEU A 38 2.80 12.00 -2.26
N THR A 39 3.76 11.11 -2.03
CA THR A 39 3.58 9.94 -1.17
C THR A 39 4.60 9.93 -0.05
N PHE A 40 4.17 9.55 1.12
CA PHE A 40 5.00 9.24 2.27
C PHE A 40 4.63 7.84 2.75
N GLU A 41 5.64 6.98 2.91
CA GLU A 41 5.47 5.63 3.43
C GLU A 41 6.48 5.39 4.54
N SER A 42 6.07 4.75 5.63
CA SER A 42 6.94 4.30 6.70
C SER A 42 6.52 2.90 7.12
N ASP A 43 7.40 1.95 6.92
CA ASP A 43 7.22 0.55 7.31
C ASP A 43 8.28 0.19 8.35
N ALA A 44 7.86 -0.49 9.41
CA ALA A 44 8.74 -1.05 10.43
C ALA A 44 8.38 -2.52 10.63
N PHE A 45 9.37 -3.39 10.62
CA PHE A 45 9.21 -4.82 10.89
C PHE A 45 10.45 -5.38 11.60
N GLY A 46 10.27 -5.78 12.84
CA GLY A 46 11.39 -6.21 13.67
C GLY A 46 12.43 -5.09 13.81
N ALA A 47 13.66 -5.42 13.49
CA ALA A 47 14.80 -4.49 13.49
C ALA A 47 14.88 -3.60 12.24
N GLU A 48 14.13 -3.93 11.19
CA GLU A 48 14.14 -3.21 9.93
C GLU A 48 13.14 -2.04 9.92
N ARG A 49 13.56 -0.91 9.42
CA ARG A 49 12.71 0.25 9.14
C ARG A 49 12.99 0.80 7.74
N ARG A 50 11.92 1.06 7.00
CA ARG A 50 11.96 1.74 5.71
C ARG A 50 11.09 2.99 5.77
N VAL A 51 11.65 4.10 5.31
CA VAL A 51 10.91 5.35 5.08
C VAL A 51 11.09 5.74 3.62
N GLN A 52 10.00 6.07 2.95
CA GLN A 52 10.03 6.47 1.53
C GLN A 52 9.21 7.73 1.32
N VAL A 53 9.79 8.67 0.56
CA VAL A 53 9.09 9.84 0.04
C VAL A 53 9.11 9.79 -1.47
N GLY A 54 7.96 9.98 -2.11
CA GLY A 54 7.83 9.91 -3.56
C GLY A 54 7.09 11.11 -4.13
N LEU A 55 7.58 11.62 -5.26
CA LEU A 55 6.92 12.64 -6.06
C LEU A 55 6.59 12.03 -7.43
N GLY A 56 5.31 12.07 -7.80
CA GLY A 56 4.80 11.50 -9.04
C GLY A 56 4.04 12.51 -9.87
N TYR A 57 4.03 12.25 -11.18
CA TYR A 57 3.17 12.92 -12.13
C TYR A 57 2.45 11.88 -12.99
N ALA A 58 1.18 12.12 -13.26
CA ALA A 58 0.39 11.32 -14.18
C ALA A 58 -0.20 12.20 -15.27
N TYR A 59 0.03 11.83 -16.52
CA TYR A 59 -0.59 12.44 -17.69
C TYR A 59 -1.89 11.72 -18.03
N HIS A 60 -2.96 12.46 -18.27
CA HIS A 60 -4.30 11.93 -18.51
C HIS A 60 -4.68 12.07 -19.98
N LEU A 61 -4.99 10.94 -20.61
CA LEU A 61 -5.42 10.84 -22.01
C LEU A 61 -6.89 10.38 -22.04
N PRO A 62 -7.81 11.13 -22.65
CA PRO A 62 -9.13 10.59 -22.94
C PRO A 62 -9.03 9.38 -23.87
N LEU A 63 -9.62 8.25 -23.48
CA LEU A 63 -9.63 7.02 -24.27
C LEU A 63 -11.02 6.39 -24.22
N GLY A 64 -11.74 6.46 -25.35
CA GLY A 64 -13.11 5.95 -25.42
C GLY A 64 -14.05 6.70 -24.46
N LYS A 65 -14.69 5.97 -23.56
CA LYS A 65 -15.57 6.53 -22.52
C LYS A 65 -14.85 6.86 -21.21
N GLY A 66 -13.55 6.56 -21.13
CA GLY A 66 -12.75 6.69 -19.93
C GLY A 66 -11.52 7.55 -20.11
N ILE A 67 -10.63 7.44 -19.14
CA ILE A 67 -9.35 8.16 -19.09
C ILE A 67 -8.25 7.12 -18.88
N LEU A 68 -7.26 7.14 -19.77
CA LEU A 68 -6.01 6.43 -19.59
C LEU A 68 -5.00 7.39 -18.96
N SER A 69 -4.38 6.98 -17.86
CA SER A 69 -3.34 7.75 -17.17
C SER A 69 -2.00 7.04 -17.29
N LEU A 70 -0.99 7.80 -17.71
CA LEU A 70 0.41 7.40 -17.76
C LEU A 70 1.12 8.05 -16.59
N GLY A 71 1.61 7.28 -15.63
CA GLY A 71 2.22 7.80 -14.41
C GLY A 71 3.68 7.38 -14.26
N GLY A 72 4.48 8.31 -13.73
CA GLY A 72 5.83 8.06 -13.24
C GLY A 72 6.01 8.67 -11.85
N ARG A 73 6.79 8.01 -11.00
CA ARG A 73 7.11 8.48 -9.66
C ARG A 73 8.60 8.29 -9.38
N ALA A 74 9.23 9.34 -8.86
CA ALA A 74 10.58 9.29 -8.32
C ALA A 74 10.48 9.23 -6.79
N ASN A 75 11.19 8.29 -6.19
CA ASN A 75 11.20 8.04 -4.75
C ASN A 75 12.61 8.20 -4.18
N LEU A 76 12.70 8.65 -2.94
CA LEU A 76 13.86 8.50 -2.09
C LEU A 76 13.49 7.57 -0.94
N SER A 77 14.17 6.43 -0.87
CA SER A 77 13.95 5.41 0.16
C SER A 77 15.13 5.39 1.12
N GLN A 78 14.85 5.49 2.41
CA GLN A 78 15.80 5.28 3.50
C GLN A 78 15.52 3.93 4.13
N TYR A 79 16.53 3.09 4.19
CA TYR A 79 16.52 1.81 4.91
C TYR A 79 17.39 1.93 6.14
N SER A 80 16.97 1.33 7.25
CA SER A 80 17.79 1.18 8.43
C SER A 80 17.54 -0.20 9.06
N LEU A 81 18.60 -0.80 9.58
CA LEU A 81 18.57 -2.05 10.32
C LEU A 81 19.23 -1.82 11.68
N ASP A 82 18.44 -1.98 12.73
CA ASP A 82 18.91 -1.81 14.11
C ASP A 82 19.50 -3.14 14.62
N GLY A 83 20.81 -3.29 14.50
CA GLY A 83 21.54 -4.46 14.98
C GLY A 83 21.38 -4.69 16.49
N THR A 84 21.09 -3.64 17.27
CA THR A 84 20.90 -3.76 18.71
C THR A 84 19.65 -4.55 19.10
N GLN A 85 18.70 -4.70 18.19
CA GLN A 85 17.47 -5.46 18.39
C GLN A 85 17.59 -6.93 17.92
N LEU A 86 18.63 -7.27 17.18
CA LEU A 86 18.86 -8.63 16.72
C LEU A 86 19.27 -9.51 17.90
N ARG A 87 18.87 -10.78 17.86
CA ARG A 87 19.23 -11.78 18.87
C ARG A 87 19.52 -13.11 18.20
N THR A 88 20.58 -13.77 18.63
CA THR A 88 20.91 -15.15 18.24
C THR A 88 20.88 -16.06 19.47
N PRO A 89 20.60 -17.34 19.31
CA PRO A 89 20.60 -18.30 20.43
C PRO A 89 21.95 -18.40 21.15
N GLU A 90 23.06 -18.17 20.43
CA GLU A 90 24.42 -18.28 20.94
C GLU A 90 25.03 -16.92 21.31
N GLY A 91 24.25 -15.83 21.21
CA GLY A 91 24.72 -14.48 21.51
C GLY A 91 24.83 -14.21 23.00
N ALA A 92 25.72 -13.28 23.37
CA ALA A 92 25.88 -12.78 24.73
C ALA A 92 25.48 -11.30 24.78
N TYR A 93 24.56 -10.93 25.69
CA TYR A 93 23.94 -9.60 25.72
C TYR A 93 24.03 -8.92 27.09
N ASP A 94 24.66 -9.56 28.09
CA ASP A 94 24.73 -9.02 29.47
C ASP A 94 25.76 -7.88 29.61
N ALA A 95 26.87 -7.97 28.86
CA ALA A 95 27.97 -7.00 28.93
C ALA A 95 28.13 -6.16 27.65
N GLY A 96 27.14 -6.20 26.78
CA GLY A 96 27.16 -5.56 25.45
C GLY A 96 26.54 -6.46 24.42
N ILE A 97 26.50 -6.00 23.16
CA ILE A 97 25.90 -6.76 22.07
C ILE A 97 26.98 -7.62 21.42
N ASN A 98 26.85 -8.93 21.57
CA ASN A 98 27.66 -9.91 20.88
C ASN A 98 26.73 -11.00 20.33
N HIS A 99 26.50 -10.99 19.04
CA HIS A 99 25.63 -11.97 18.38
C HIS A 99 26.29 -13.35 18.19
N ASN A 100 27.60 -13.46 18.41
CA ASN A 100 28.43 -14.60 18.05
C ASN A 100 28.28 -14.96 16.55
N ASP A 101 27.97 -13.95 15.72
CA ASP A 101 27.82 -14.04 14.28
C ASP A 101 28.37 -12.73 13.66
N PRO A 102 29.47 -12.83 12.86
CA PRO A 102 30.14 -11.66 12.30
C PRO A 102 29.35 -10.97 11.18
N ILE A 103 28.26 -11.59 10.67
CA ILE A 103 27.42 -11.02 9.63
C ILE A 103 26.39 -10.06 10.24
N LEU A 104 25.97 -10.29 11.49
CA LEU A 104 24.96 -9.47 12.14
C LEU A 104 25.54 -8.15 12.64
N LEU A 105 24.81 -7.07 12.36
CA LEU A 105 25.13 -5.74 12.82
C LEU A 105 24.97 -5.64 14.34
N VAL A 106 25.88 -4.92 15.01
CA VAL A 106 25.83 -4.64 16.46
C VAL A 106 25.32 -3.23 16.75
N GLU A 107 25.24 -2.38 15.72
CA GLU A 107 24.77 -1.00 15.78
C GLU A 107 23.62 -0.78 14.80
N ASN A 108 23.02 0.40 14.83
CA ASN A 108 22.02 0.82 13.86
C ASN A 108 22.73 1.37 12.61
N GLU A 109 22.56 0.68 11.50
CA GLU A 109 23.09 1.11 10.22
C GLU A 109 21.96 1.34 9.21
N GLY A 110 22.25 2.19 8.22
CA GLY A 110 21.26 2.48 7.17
C GLY A 110 21.86 3.28 6.02
N GLY A 111 21.03 3.47 5.01
CA GLY A 111 21.41 4.25 3.84
C GLY A 111 20.19 4.70 3.05
N GLN A 112 20.42 5.58 2.09
CA GLN A 112 19.40 6.15 1.23
C GLN A 112 19.66 5.80 -0.22
N VAL A 113 18.61 5.45 -0.95
CA VAL A 113 18.68 5.13 -2.38
C VAL A 113 17.49 5.70 -3.13
N PRO A 114 17.70 6.19 -4.37
CA PRO A 114 16.61 6.56 -5.25
C PRO A 114 15.93 5.31 -5.81
N ALA A 115 14.63 5.41 -6.07
CA ALA A 115 13.86 4.42 -6.78
C ALA A 115 12.89 5.09 -7.75
N PHE A 116 12.52 4.40 -8.82
CA PHE A 116 11.59 4.90 -9.83
C PHE A 116 10.48 3.89 -10.05
N ASP A 117 9.26 4.41 -10.21
CA ASP A 117 8.08 3.62 -10.51
C ASP A 117 7.42 4.13 -11.78
N LEU A 118 6.81 3.22 -12.53
CA LEU A 118 6.01 3.52 -13.70
C LEU A 118 4.67 2.80 -13.63
N GLY A 119 3.64 3.41 -14.22
CA GLY A 119 2.32 2.80 -14.23
C GLY A 119 1.42 3.32 -15.33
N LEU A 120 0.45 2.48 -15.68
CA LEU A 120 -0.67 2.77 -16.54
C LEU A 120 -1.95 2.51 -15.75
N TYR A 121 -2.93 3.40 -15.86
CA TYR A 121 -4.20 3.27 -15.22
C TYR A 121 -5.32 3.74 -16.14
N TYR A 122 -6.29 2.87 -16.39
CA TYR A 122 -7.51 3.19 -17.14
C TYR A 122 -8.70 3.19 -16.18
N ARG A 123 -9.54 4.20 -16.33
CA ARG A 123 -10.80 4.30 -15.58
C ARG A 123 -11.91 4.82 -16.48
N ASP A 124 -13.06 4.16 -16.39
CA ASP A 124 -14.34 4.69 -16.89
C ASP A 124 -15.43 4.57 -15.80
N ALA A 125 -16.71 4.64 -16.17
CA ALA A 125 -17.82 4.51 -15.22
C ALA A 125 -17.96 3.10 -14.62
N THR A 126 -17.46 2.07 -15.33
CA THR A 126 -17.63 0.67 -14.98
C THR A 126 -16.34 0.02 -14.52
N TRP A 127 -15.19 0.36 -15.14
CA TRP A 127 -13.94 -0.34 -14.97
C TRP A 127 -12.85 0.55 -14.40
N ASP A 128 -12.06 -0.04 -13.52
CA ASP A 128 -10.80 0.46 -12.98
C ASP A 128 -9.71 -0.57 -13.27
N LEU A 129 -8.76 -0.26 -14.15
CA LEU A 129 -7.70 -1.19 -14.55
C LEU A 129 -6.34 -0.53 -14.41
N GLY A 130 -5.39 -1.18 -13.78
CA GLY A 130 -4.06 -0.63 -13.59
C GLY A 130 -2.98 -1.69 -13.67
N ILE A 131 -1.85 -1.30 -14.26
CA ILE A 131 -0.60 -2.06 -14.21
C ILE A 131 0.52 -1.12 -13.79
N GLY A 132 1.47 -1.63 -13.04
CA GLY A 132 2.59 -0.83 -12.57
C GLY A 132 3.83 -1.67 -12.27
N VAL A 133 4.95 -0.99 -12.29
CA VAL A 133 6.25 -1.53 -11.85
C VAL A 133 6.81 -0.57 -10.82
N ASN A 134 7.05 -1.07 -9.63
CA ASN A 134 7.71 -0.33 -8.55
C ASN A 134 9.16 -0.77 -8.44
N ASN A 135 10.01 0.11 -7.92
CA ASN A 135 11.45 -0.14 -7.73
C ASN A 135 12.15 -0.57 -9.04
N LEU A 136 11.88 0.12 -10.14
CA LEU A 136 12.39 -0.22 -11.47
C LEU A 136 13.92 -0.34 -11.51
N THR A 137 14.62 0.42 -10.68
CA THR A 137 16.08 0.47 -10.59
C THR A 137 16.70 -0.60 -9.70
N GLU A 138 15.91 -1.34 -8.90
CA GLU A 138 16.40 -2.35 -7.95
C GLU A 138 17.59 -1.84 -7.10
N SER A 139 17.41 -0.67 -6.52
CA SER A 139 18.47 0.01 -5.80
C SER A 139 18.88 -0.74 -4.52
N THR A 140 20.16 -0.77 -4.23
CA THR A 140 20.75 -1.49 -3.09
C THR A 140 21.39 -0.52 -2.12
N VAL A 141 21.10 -0.69 -0.83
CA VAL A 141 21.81 -0.06 0.29
C VAL A 141 22.84 -1.05 0.81
N ASN A 142 24.11 -0.66 0.79
CA ASN A 142 25.20 -1.42 1.38
C ASN A 142 25.40 -0.98 2.82
N LEU A 143 25.28 -1.92 3.75
CA LEU A 143 25.65 -1.80 5.15
C LEU A 143 27.05 -2.40 5.34
N SER A 144 27.62 -2.31 6.52
CA SER A 144 29.01 -2.78 6.77
C SER A 144 29.21 -4.28 6.48
N THR A 145 28.20 -5.10 6.76
CA THR A 145 28.31 -6.57 6.64
C THR A 145 27.31 -7.20 5.68
N LEU A 146 26.26 -6.46 5.28
CA LEU A 146 25.19 -6.97 4.42
C LEU A 146 24.65 -5.88 3.48
N SER A 147 23.87 -6.29 2.49
CA SER A 147 23.25 -5.38 1.53
C SER A 147 21.73 -5.61 1.49
N LEU A 148 20.97 -4.51 1.48
CA LEU A 148 19.52 -4.51 1.37
C LEU A 148 19.13 -4.04 -0.03
N THR A 149 18.51 -4.92 -0.82
CA THR A 149 18.08 -4.61 -2.19
C THR A 149 16.55 -4.48 -2.26
N SER A 150 16.09 -3.37 -2.85
CA SER A 150 14.68 -3.18 -3.19
C SER A 150 14.38 -3.88 -4.50
N PHE A 151 13.81 -5.07 -4.45
CA PHE A 151 13.46 -5.80 -5.67
C PHE A 151 12.32 -5.13 -6.43
N ARG A 152 12.36 -5.26 -7.74
CA ARG A 152 11.31 -4.82 -8.64
C ARG A 152 10.01 -5.56 -8.33
N THR A 153 8.92 -4.82 -8.25
CA THR A 153 7.61 -5.38 -7.97
C THR A 153 6.61 -4.98 -9.05
N PHE A 154 5.98 -5.97 -9.66
CA PHE A 154 4.91 -5.80 -10.63
C PHE A 154 3.58 -5.78 -9.91
N THR A 155 2.69 -4.88 -10.33
CA THR A 155 1.35 -4.74 -9.77
C THR A 155 0.33 -4.75 -10.89
N LEU A 156 -0.72 -5.52 -10.72
CA LEU A 156 -1.93 -5.50 -11.55
C LEU A 156 -3.11 -5.25 -10.61
N ASN A 157 -3.93 -4.26 -10.92
CA ASN A 157 -5.21 -4.07 -10.26
C ASN A 157 -6.34 -4.05 -11.29
N ALA A 158 -7.46 -4.65 -10.94
CA ALA A 158 -8.69 -4.60 -11.71
C ALA A 158 -9.86 -4.44 -10.75
N GLY A 159 -10.76 -3.52 -11.06
CA GLY A 159 -11.98 -3.27 -10.34
C GLY A 159 -13.14 -3.04 -11.29
N MET A 160 -14.33 -3.30 -10.81
CA MET A 160 -15.56 -3.02 -11.55
C MET A 160 -16.57 -2.36 -10.63
N ASN A 161 -17.29 -1.35 -11.13
CA ASN A 161 -18.43 -0.75 -10.45
C ASN A 161 -19.70 -1.23 -11.10
N TYR A 162 -20.55 -1.91 -10.33
CA TYR A 162 -21.82 -2.45 -10.80
C TYR A 162 -22.97 -1.95 -9.93
N GLU A 163 -23.85 -1.13 -10.50
CA GLU A 163 -25.09 -0.70 -9.84
C GLU A 163 -26.06 -1.89 -9.72
N LEU A 164 -26.25 -2.38 -8.49
CA LEU A 164 -27.27 -3.39 -8.20
C LEU A 164 -28.66 -2.75 -8.12
N THR A 165 -28.74 -1.60 -7.48
CA THR A 165 -29.94 -0.75 -7.39
C THR A 165 -29.51 0.71 -7.34
N TYR A 166 -30.46 1.64 -7.41
CA TYR A 166 -30.19 3.09 -7.29
C TYR A 166 -29.45 3.48 -5.99
N ALA A 167 -29.48 2.64 -4.97
CA ALA A 167 -28.86 2.92 -3.67
C ALA A 167 -27.72 1.95 -3.32
N LEU A 168 -27.49 0.91 -4.12
CA LEU A 168 -26.55 -0.16 -3.79
C LEU A 168 -25.63 -0.47 -4.95
N ASP A 169 -24.31 -0.25 -4.76
CA ASP A 169 -23.25 -0.59 -5.70
C ASP A 169 -22.45 -1.77 -5.22
N LEU A 170 -22.08 -2.65 -6.14
CA LEU A 170 -21.17 -3.76 -5.93
C LEU A 170 -19.84 -3.49 -6.62
N GLN A 171 -18.76 -3.68 -5.90
CA GLN A 171 -17.39 -3.41 -6.39
C GLN A 171 -16.48 -4.61 -6.18
N PRO A 172 -16.47 -5.59 -7.11
CA PRO A 172 -15.46 -6.63 -7.12
C PRO A 172 -14.10 -6.05 -7.49
N GLN A 173 -13.04 -6.54 -6.83
CA GLN A 173 -11.67 -6.05 -6.99
C GLN A 173 -10.68 -7.20 -7.02
N LEU A 174 -9.67 -7.08 -7.84
CA LEU A 174 -8.50 -7.95 -7.93
C LEU A 174 -7.25 -7.10 -7.77
N LEU A 175 -6.34 -7.53 -6.91
CA LEU A 175 -4.98 -7.01 -6.83
C LEU A 175 -4.00 -8.17 -6.91
N VAL A 176 -3.09 -8.11 -7.86
CA VAL A 176 -1.95 -9.03 -7.97
C VAL A 176 -0.67 -8.23 -7.80
N ARG A 177 0.21 -8.70 -6.94
CA ARG A 177 1.52 -8.12 -6.69
C ARG A 177 2.58 -9.20 -6.72
N SER A 178 3.64 -9.02 -7.51
CA SER A 178 4.68 -10.04 -7.69
C SER A 178 6.06 -9.40 -7.81
N ASP A 179 7.02 -9.96 -7.12
CA ASP A 179 8.46 -9.71 -7.32
C ASP A 179 9.13 -10.82 -8.15
N ILE A 180 8.31 -11.63 -8.87
CA ILE A 180 8.69 -12.81 -9.67
C ILE A 180 8.92 -14.05 -8.79
N VAL A 181 9.47 -13.92 -7.58
CA VAL A 181 9.70 -15.03 -6.65
C VAL A 181 8.43 -15.36 -5.87
N GLN A 182 7.77 -14.32 -5.38
CA GLN A 182 6.52 -14.42 -4.65
C GLN A 182 5.43 -13.62 -5.33
N THR A 183 4.24 -14.21 -5.40
CA THR A 183 3.06 -13.56 -5.97
C THR A 183 1.96 -13.54 -4.92
N GLN A 184 1.53 -12.34 -4.57
CA GLN A 184 0.37 -12.10 -3.72
C GLN A 184 -0.84 -11.83 -4.60
N VAL A 185 -1.94 -12.51 -4.33
CA VAL A 185 -3.24 -12.26 -4.96
C VAL A 185 -4.23 -11.87 -3.88
N SER A 186 -4.96 -10.77 -4.11
CA SER A 186 -6.05 -10.34 -3.24
C SER A 186 -7.33 -10.18 -4.07
N LEU A 187 -8.39 -10.82 -3.62
CA LEU A 187 -9.73 -10.74 -4.21
C LEU A 187 -10.64 -10.04 -3.21
N GLY A 188 -11.21 -8.94 -3.60
CA GLY A 188 -12.08 -8.12 -2.76
C GLY A 188 -13.48 -8.01 -3.34
N LEU A 189 -14.46 -7.86 -2.45
CA LEU A 189 -15.83 -7.51 -2.77
C LEU A 189 -16.31 -6.44 -1.80
N LEU A 190 -16.64 -5.26 -2.32
CA LEU A 190 -17.21 -4.17 -1.57
C LEU A 190 -18.65 -3.91 -2.01
N LEU A 191 -19.50 -3.60 -1.05
CA LEU A 191 -20.82 -3.05 -1.22
C LEU A 191 -20.84 -1.62 -0.73
N SER A 192 -21.36 -0.70 -1.51
CA SER A 192 -21.58 0.70 -1.13
C SER A 192 -23.07 0.99 -1.11
N TYR A 193 -23.57 1.51 0.02
CA TYR A 193 -24.97 1.87 0.21
C TYR A 193 -25.12 3.39 0.30
N GLU A 194 -25.93 3.96 -0.60
CA GLU A 194 -26.20 5.41 -0.73
C GLU A 194 -24.91 6.27 -0.80
N GLU A 195 -23.82 5.71 -1.36
CA GLU A 195 -22.47 6.32 -1.36
C GLU A 195 -21.97 6.72 0.04
N LYS A 196 -22.69 6.35 1.09
CA LYS A 196 -22.48 6.79 2.47
C LYS A 196 -21.85 5.71 3.34
N TYR A 197 -22.31 4.49 3.23
CA TYR A 197 -21.78 3.36 3.97
C TYR A 197 -21.16 2.37 2.99
N PHE A 198 -20.04 1.80 3.37
CA PHE A 198 -19.45 0.72 2.59
C PHE A 198 -18.98 -0.39 3.51
N GLY A 199 -19.03 -1.60 3.02
CA GLY A 199 -18.56 -2.76 3.73
C GLY A 199 -18.29 -3.91 2.79
N GLY A 200 -17.47 -4.86 3.21
CA GLY A 200 -17.10 -5.97 2.36
C GLY A 200 -16.06 -6.88 2.97
N ALA A 201 -15.50 -7.73 2.11
CA ALA A 201 -14.42 -8.62 2.49
C ALA A 201 -13.38 -8.72 1.38
N SER A 202 -12.15 -9.04 1.76
CA SER A 202 -11.06 -9.33 0.83
C SER A 202 -10.32 -10.58 1.29
N PHE A 203 -10.09 -11.50 0.38
CA PHE A 203 -9.28 -12.70 0.59
C PHE A 203 -7.90 -12.47 0.02
N ARG A 204 -6.85 -12.80 0.80
CA ARG A 204 -5.45 -12.70 0.40
C ARG A 204 -4.77 -14.05 0.44
N SER A 205 -3.99 -14.33 -0.61
CA SER A 205 -3.23 -15.57 -0.78
C SER A 205 -1.85 -15.28 -1.37
N PHE A 206 -0.87 -16.12 -1.03
CA PHE A 206 0.46 -16.08 -1.62
C PHE A 206 0.70 -17.30 -2.50
N ASN A 207 1.28 -17.09 -3.70
CA ASN A 207 1.60 -18.12 -4.70
C ASN A 207 0.41 -19.03 -5.05
N GLY A 208 -0.83 -18.54 -4.87
CA GLY A 208 -2.05 -19.27 -5.17
C GLY A 208 -2.37 -20.48 -4.27
N VAL A 209 -1.49 -20.78 -3.30
CA VAL A 209 -1.59 -21.98 -2.44
C VAL A 209 -1.68 -21.62 -0.97
N ASN A 210 -0.88 -20.63 -0.52
CA ASN A 210 -0.83 -20.24 0.89
C ASN A 210 -1.89 -19.20 1.19
N GLN A 211 -2.95 -19.60 1.88
CA GLN A 211 -3.97 -18.69 2.39
C GLN A 211 -3.38 -17.85 3.52
N ASP A 212 -3.39 -16.53 3.38
CA ASP A 212 -2.84 -15.62 4.38
C ASP A 212 -3.93 -15.11 5.32
N ALA A 213 -4.92 -14.40 4.78
CA ALA A 213 -5.94 -13.77 5.59
C ALA A 213 -7.24 -13.49 4.80
N VAL A 214 -8.32 -13.32 5.55
CA VAL A 214 -9.55 -12.65 5.10
C VAL A 214 -9.68 -11.34 5.86
N ALA A 215 -9.73 -10.24 5.13
CA ALA A 215 -10.02 -8.92 5.70
C ALA A 215 -11.54 -8.67 5.67
N ILE A 216 -12.09 -8.23 6.78
CA ILE A 216 -13.45 -7.68 6.86
C ILE A 216 -13.31 -6.16 6.88
N ILE A 217 -14.05 -5.50 6.02
CA ILE A 217 -13.92 -4.06 5.76
C ILE A 217 -15.25 -3.39 6.06
N ALA A 218 -15.20 -2.26 6.75
CA ALA A 218 -16.35 -1.39 6.95
C ALA A 218 -15.92 0.07 6.94
N GLY A 219 -16.79 0.97 6.52
CA GLY A 219 -16.48 2.38 6.55
C GLY A 219 -17.68 3.27 6.27
N TRP A 220 -17.43 4.54 6.43
CA TRP A 220 -18.44 5.57 6.41
C TRP A 220 -17.94 6.86 5.77
N GLN A 221 -18.75 7.45 4.90
CA GLN A 221 -18.59 8.80 4.40
C GLN A 221 -19.14 9.77 5.45
N LEU A 222 -18.27 10.28 6.33
CA LEU A 222 -18.64 11.17 7.44
C LEU A 222 -19.19 12.51 6.97
N SER A 223 -18.71 13.00 5.84
CA SER A 223 -19.18 14.20 5.16
C SER A 223 -18.80 14.12 3.67
N ASP A 224 -19.26 15.06 2.85
CA ASP A 224 -18.88 15.16 1.42
C ASP A 224 -17.36 15.19 1.19
N LYS A 225 -16.58 15.46 2.23
CA LYS A 225 -15.12 15.61 2.15
C LYS A 225 -14.36 14.53 2.89
N VAL A 226 -14.94 13.89 3.90
CA VAL A 226 -14.23 13.00 4.83
C VAL A 226 -14.80 11.60 4.75
N ARG A 227 -13.94 10.62 4.50
CA ARG A 227 -14.26 9.20 4.54
C ARG A 227 -13.36 8.50 5.57
N LEU A 228 -13.97 7.64 6.37
CA LEU A 228 -13.30 6.77 7.33
C LEU A 228 -13.53 5.32 6.93
N GLY A 229 -12.46 4.52 6.94
CA GLY A 229 -12.50 3.08 6.74
C GLY A 229 -11.76 2.35 7.85
N TYR A 230 -12.20 1.13 8.11
CA TYR A 230 -11.55 0.21 9.02
C TYR A 230 -11.56 -1.19 8.42
N ALA A 231 -10.43 -1.89 8.53
CA ALA A 231 -10.32 -3.29 8.15
C ALA A 231 -9.70 -4.11 9.28
N TYR A 232 -10.20 -5.33 9.43
CA TYR A 232 -9.67 -6.34 10.34
C TYR A 232 -9.33 -7.61 9.58
N ASP A 233 -8.06 -8.05 9.65
CA ASP A 233 -7.61 -9.29 9.03
C ASP A 233 -7.78 -10.47 10.00
N ILE A 234 -8.56 -11.44 9.58
CA ILE A 234 -8.64 -12.78 10.16
C ILE A 234 -7.54 -13.61 9.53
N ILE A 235 -6.55 -14.00 10.31
CA ILE A 235 -5.39 -14.75 9.82
C ILE A 235 -5.79 -16.21 9.59
N LEU A 236 -5.49 -16.73 8.41
CA LEU A 236 -5.74 -18.12 8.02
C LEU A 236 -4.47 -18.97 8.08
N SER A 237 -3.30 -18.34 7.96
CA SER A 237 -1.99 -18.99 8.04
C SER A 237 -1.66 -19.47 9.47
N PRO A 238 -0.62 -20.28 9.68
CA PRO A 238 -0.19 -20.74 11.01
C PRO A 238 0.05 -19.62 12.03
N PHE A 239 0.28 -18.39 11.58
CA PHE A 239 0.38 -17.22 12.46
C PHE A 239 -0.87 -16.94 13.31
N LYS A 240 -2.02 -17.56 12.99
CA LYS A 240 -3.25 -17.47 13.80
C LYS A 240 -3.09 -17.99 15.24
N GLU A 241 -2.11 -18.87 15.48
CA GLU A 241 -1.86 -19.46 16.80
C GLU A 241 -1.18 -18.48 17.77
N VAL A 242 -0.47 -17.48 17.22
CA VAL A 242 0.37 -16.54 18.00
C VAL A 242 -0.05 -15.08 17.79
N SER A 243 -1.02 -14.82 16.95
CA SER A 243 -1.49 -13.45 16.62
C SER A 243 -3.01 -13.35 16.70
N SER A 244 -3.47 -12.22 17.21
CA SER A 244 -4.91 -11.88 17.29
C SER A 244 -5.43 -11.13 16.06
N GLY A 245 -4.71 -11.16 14.94
CA GLY A 245 -5.14 -10.50 13.70
C GLY A 245 -4.39 -9.21 13.39
N SER A 246 -4.89 -8.48 12.40
CA SER A 246 -4.31 -7.19 11.99
C SER A 246 -5.39 -6.14 11.88
N HIS A 247 -5.05 -4.90 12.17
CA HIS A 247 -5.97 -3.77 12.10
C HIS A 247 -5.45 -2.73 11.13
N GLU A 248 -6.36 -2.16 10.35
CA GLU A 248 -6.06 -1.08 9.44
C GLU A 248 -7.12 0.03 9.55
N ILE A 249 -6.68 1.27 9.59
CA ILE A 249 -7.53 2.47 9.59
C ILE A 249 -7.17 3.30 8.37
N LEU A 250 -8.18 3.72 7.63
CA LEU A 250 -8.08 4.62 6.50
C LEU A 250 -8.84 5.91 6.80
N LEU A 251 -8.19 7.04 6.56
CA LEU A 251 -8.82 8.36 6.57
C LEU A 251 -8.55 9.06 5.24
N SER A 252 -9.60 9.46 4.54
CA SER A 252 -9.49 10.20 3.28
C SER A 252 -10.20 11.55 3.38
N TYR A 253 -9.53 12.59 2.88
CA TYR A 253 -10.04 13.95 2.81
C TYR A 253 -10.01 14.44 1.37
N ASN A 254 -11.17 14.82 0.84
CA ASN A 254 -11.33 15.34 -0.52
C ASN A 254 -11.73 16.82 -0.49
N LEU A 255 -10.88 17.69 -1.05
CA LEU A 255 -11.24 19.05 -1.37
C LEU A 255 -12.01 19.04 -2.70
N ASN A 256 -13.34 18.99 -2.64
CA ASN A 256 -14.23 19.08 -3.81
C ASN A 256 -14.16 20.47 -4.47
N ARG A 257 -13.01 20.84 -5.03
CA ARG A 257 -12.93 21.95 -5.97
C ARG A 257 -13.08 21.35 -7.37
N GLN A 258 -14.22 21.62 -8.01
CA GLN A 258 -14.41 21.38 -9.44
C GLN A 258 -13.40 22.24 -10.20
N TYR A 259 -12.35 21.60 -10.74
CA TYR A 259 -11.54 22.23 -11.78
C TYR A 259 -12.23 21.97 -13.12
N VAL A 260 -12.32 23.01 -13.95
CA VAL A 260 -13.23 23.30 -15.06
C VAL A 260 -13.25 22.28 -16.23
N PHE A 261 -12.63 21.10 -16.18
CA PHE A 261 -12.49 20.26 -17.38
C PHE A 261 -12.94 18.79 -17.27
N SER A 262 -13.60 18.35 -16.26
CA SER A 262 -14.41 17.11 -16.25
C SER A 262 -14.97 16.86 -14.84
N LYS A 263 -16.12 16.16 -14.73
CA LYS A 263 -16.55 15.61 -13.45
C LYS A 263 -15.39 14.79 -12.88
N PRO A 264 -14.87 15.11 -11.69
CA PRO A 264 -13.87 14.25 -11.08
C PRO A 264 -14.47 12.86 -10.89
N PRO A 265 -13.75 11.79 -11.21
CA PRO A 265 -14.22 10.46 -10.91
C PRO A 265 -14.49 10.36 -9.41
N ASN A 266 -15.59 9.75 -9.04
CA ASN A 266 -15.94 9.49 -7.66
C ASN A 266 -14.86 8.56 -7.08
N THR A 267 -14.20 9.04 -6.05
CA THR A 267 -13.29 8.33 -5.11
C THR A 267 -12.22 7.40 -5.69
N ILE A 268 -10.97 7.78 -5.49
CA ILE A 268 -9.80 6.92 -5.76
C ILE A 268 -9.51 6.12 -4.48
N TYR A 269 -9.66 4.79 -4.54
CA TYR A 269 -9.19 3.89 -3.51
C TYR A 269 -7.69 3.63 -3.69
N HIS A 270 -6.95 3.59 -2.57
CA HIS A 270 -5.55 3.20 -2.61
C HIS A 270 -5.45 1.67 -2.68
N PRO A 271 -4.59 1.07 -3.54
CA PRO A 271 -4.48 -0.39 -3.66
C PRO A 271 -4.05 -1.13 -2.39
N ARG A 272 -3.57 -0.42 -1.36
CA ARG A 272 -3.23 -0.98 -0.06
C ARG A 272 -4.36 -0.92 0.97
N ALA A 273 -5.47 -0.27 0.65
CA ALA A 273 -6.62 -0.16 1.56
C ALA A 273 -7.48 -1.45 1.59
N PHE A 274 -6.98 -2.53 0.99
CA PHE A 274 -7.67 -3.83 0.98
C PHE A 274 -6.69 -4.99 1.14
#